data_0f80233cfadabed3a70f6edbee060f0b
#
_entry.id   0f80233cfadabed3a70f6edbee060f0b
#
_cell.length_a   1.000
_cell.length_b   1.000
_cell.length_c   1.000
_cell.angle_alpha   90.00
_cell.angle_beta   90.00
_cell.angle_gamma   90.00
#
_symmetry.space_group_name_H-M   'P 1'
#
loop_
_entity.id
_entity.type
_entity.pdbx_description
1 polymer ?
#
loop_
_entity_poly.entity_id
_entity_poly.type
_entity_poly.pdbx_seq_one_letter_code
_entity_poly.pdbx_strand_id
1 'polypeptide(L)'
;LNWKELAPEVHHFEFEVPGVEHFSFTPGQFISVVEPVDGKEILRPYSIASPRSGNRFSLCLNHVPDGLVSTYLFDLKPGDEVKIHEPLGYFTLRHPARRAVFIATGTGIAPFRSMLLDHVPRTKPPITLLFGVRCEEGLLYRAEFEKLAAEYPSFRFLPTITRPNPSWTGLTGRVQSHIDDALALCAPDEISNVDVYVCGLKEMVDDVRKELKSRGFTRKQIIYEKYN
;
A
#
# COMPACT_ATOMS: atom_id res chain seq x y z
N LEU A 1 2.65 9.43 19.26
CA LEU A 1 3.48 9.18 18.08
C LEU A 1 4.69 8.30 18.42
N ASN A 2 4.99 7.36 17.57
CA ASN A 2 6.26 6.63 17.47
C ASN A 2 6.62 6.46 16.00
N TRP A 3 7.91 6.23 15.68
CA TRP A 3 8.30 5.98 14.29
C TRP A 3 9.53 5.06 14.19
N LYS A 4 9.69 4.45 13.00
CA LYS A 4 10.88 3.69 12.64
C LYS A 4 11.19 3.90 11.17
N GLU A 5 12.46 3.97 10.82
CA GLU A 5 12.93 3.94 9.44
C GLU A 5 12.74 2.52 8.86
N LEU A 6 12.16 2.45 7.66
CA LEU A 6 11.97 1.19 6.92
C LEU A 6 12.96 1.05 5.77
N ALA A 7 13.32 2.16 5.16
CA ALA A 7 14.29 2.29 4.08
C ALA A 7 14.82 3.73 4.09
N PRO A 8 15.93 4.06 3.41
CA PRO A 8 16.40 5.44 3.30
C PRO A 8 15.26 6.37 2.89
N GLU A 9 15.07 7.44 3.66
CA GLU A 9 14.01 8.43 3.46
C GLU A 9 12.58 7.89 3.52
N VAL A 10 12.34 6.69 4.09
CA VAL A 10 10.99 6.12 4.26
C VAL A 10 10.77 5.73 5.71
N HIS A 11 9.81 6.38 6.36
CA HIS A 11 9.43 6.11 7.74
C HIS A 11 8.05 5.47 7.85
N HIS A 12 7.94 4.61 8.87
CA HIS A 12 6.68 4.13 9.40
C HIS A 12 6.37 4.89 10.67
N PHE A 13 5.25 5.58 10.69
CA PHE A 13 4.76 6.35 11.84
C PHE A 13 3.58 5.63 12.48
N GLU A 14 3.58 5.54 13.80
CA GLU A 14 2.47 5.01 14.60
C GLU A 14 1.85 6.14 15.41
N PHE A 15 0.53 6.27 15.32
CA PHE A 15 -0.24 7.27 16.03
C PHE A 15 -1.26 6.61 16.94
N GLU A 16 -1.57 7.29 18.04
CA GLU A 16 -2.68 6.98 18.93
C GLU A 16 -3.66 8.14 18.94
N VAL A 17 -4.95 7.85 18.80
CA VAL A 17 -6.00 8.85 18.83
C VAL A 17 -6.55 8.91 20.25
N PRO A 18 -6.31 10.01 20.99
CA PRO A 18 -6.76 10.11 22.37
C PRO A 18 -8.28 10.24 22.47
N GLY A 19 -8.83 9.78 23.58
CA GLY A 19 -10.26 9.96 23.91
C GLY A 19 -11.22 9.02 23.18
N VAL A 20 -10.71 8.09 22.35
CA VAL A 20 -11.53 7.06 21.69
C VAL A 20 -10.98 5.67 22.01
N GLU A 21 -11.86 4.70 22.16
CA GLU A 21 -11.48 3.29 22.33
C GLU A 21 -11.09 2.66 20.98
N HIS A 22 -11.74 3.08 19.91
CA HIS A 22 -11.50 2.59 18.55
C HIS A 22 -11.42 3.74 17.56
N PHE A 23 -10.34 3.81 16.81
CA PHE A 23 -10.22 4.67 15.63
C PHE A 23 -10.82 3.94 14.42
N SER A 24 -11.98 4.44 13.98
CA SER A 24 -12.77 3.75 12.94
C SER A 24 -12.36 4.16 11.55
N PHE A 25 -11.92 3.20 10.74
CA PHE A 25 -11.63 3.38 9.32
C PHE A 25 -11.85 2.08 8.55
N THR A 26 -11.98 2.17 7.24
CA THR A 26 -11.95 1.01 6.34
C THR A 26 -10.53 0.86 5.76
N PRO A 27 -9.90 -0.33 5.85
CA PRO A 27 -8.57 -0.56 5.25
C PRO A 27 -8.51 -0.10 3.80
N GLY A 28 -7.49 0.72 3.49
CA GLY A 28 -7.33 1.40 2.21
C GLY A 28 -7.75 2.87 2.20
N GLN A 29 -8.42 3.35 3.23
CA GLN A 29 -8.67 4.78 3.41
C GLN A 29 -7.39 5.53 3.78
N PHE A 30 -7.41 6.84 3.59
CA PHE A 30 -6.36 7.78 3.98
C PHE A 30 -6.86 8.75 5.06
N ILE A 31 -5.94 9.34 5.79
CA ILE A 31 -6.16 10.55 6.60
C ILE A 31 -5.47 11.73 5.94
N SER A 32 -5.96 12.94 6.20
CA SER A 32 -5.25 14.16 5.83
C SER A 32 -4.56 14.73 7.07
N VAL A 33 -3.23 14.84 7.00
CA VAL A 33 -2.44 15.57 8.00
C VAL A 33 -2.59 17.06 7.72
N VAL A 34 -2.78 17.83 8.79
CA VAL A 34 -2.97 19.29 8.75
C VAL A 34 -1.72 19.96 9.29
N GLU A 35 -1.06 20.76 8.47
CA GLU A 35 0.07 21.60 8.89
C GLU A 35 -0.27 23.07 8.69
N PRO A 36 -0.22 23.89 9.75
CA PRO A 36 -0.39 25.34 9.63
C PRO A 36 0.88 26.00 9.08
N VAL A 37 0.77 26.62 7.90
CA VAL A 37 1.86 27.36 7.27
C VAL A 37 1.36 28.76 6.91
N ASP A 38 2.01 29.80 7.43
CA ASP A 38 1.68 31.22 7.16
C ASP A 38 0.19 31.55 7.38
N GLY A 39 -0.41 31.00 8.43
CA GLY A 39 -1.83 31.22 8.77
C GLY A 39 -2.83 30.46 7.90
N LYS A 40 -2.36 29.57 7.03
CA LYS A 40 -3.19 28.68 6.21
C LYS A 40 -2.98 27.21 6.61
N GLU A 41 -4.04 26.43 6.60
CA GLU A 41 -3.93 24.99 6.80
C GLU A 41 -3.57 24.31 5.47
N ILE A 42 -2.44 23.60 5.44
CA ILE A 42 -2.02 22.75 4.34
C ILE A 42 -2.42 21.32 4.68
N LEU A 43 -3.17 20.69 3.78
CA LEU A 43 -3.59 19.30 3.94
C LEU A 43 -2.83 18.40 2.98
N ARG A 44 -2.34 17.27 3.50
CA ARG A 44 -1.75 16.20 2.66
C ARG A 44 -2.36 14.86 3.04
N PRO A 45 -2.93 14.13 2.06
CA PRO A 45 -3.47 12.80 2.28
C PRO A 45 -2.34 11.78 2.39
N TYR A 46 -2.47 10.87 3.37
CA TYR A 46 -1.60 9.72 3.57
C TYR A 46 -2.45 8.48 3.82
N SER A 47 -2.25 7.45 3.02
CA SER A 47 -2.97 6.19 3.15
C SER A 47 -2.61 5.51 4.47
N ILE A 48 -3.62 5.01 5.18
CA ILE A 48 -3.45 4.27 6.42
C ILE A 48 -2.75 2.94 6.09
N ALA A 49 -1.64 2.65 6.78
CA ALA A 49 -0.80 1.48 6.53
C ALA A 49 -1.04 0.33 7.53
N SER A 50 -1.74 0.57 8.65
CA SER A 50 -2.07 -0.47 9.63
C SER A 50 -3.39 -1.18 9.34
N PRO A 51 -3.57 -2.44 9.78
CA PRO A 51 -4.91 -2.99 9.98
C PRO A 51 -5.64 -2.23 11.09
N ARG A 52 -6.93 -2.47 11.24
CA ARG A 52 -7.74 -1.91 12.34
C ARG A 52 -7.30 -2.51 13.68
N SER A 53 -6.95 -1.65 14.65
CA SER A 53 -6.50 -2.10 15.96
C SER A 53 -6.68 -1.03 17.03
N GLY A 54 -7.77 -1.11 17.81
CA GLY A 54 -8.06 -0.17 18.88
C GLY A 54 -8.07 1.29 18.38
N ASN A 55 -7.47 2.18 19.16
CA ASN A 55 -7.37 3.62 18.87
C ASN A 55 -6.10 4.00 18.10
N ARG A 56 -5.40 3.04 17.47
CA ARG A 56 -4.13 3.26 16.79
C ARG A 56 -4.25 3.10 15.28
N PHE A 57 -3.43 3.86 14.57
CA PHE A 57 -3.22 3.71 13.13
C PHE A 57 -1.76 4.01 12.80
N SER A 58 -1.34 3.59 11.60
CA SER A 58 0.00 3.93 11.12
C SER A 58 -0.02 4.49 9.70
N LEU A 59 1.03 5.27 9.39
CA LEU A 59 1.31 5.79 8.06
C LEU A 59 2.66 5.26 7.59
N CYS A 60 2.84 5.13 6.27
CA CYS A 60 4.12 4.85 5.63
C CYS A 60 4.32 5.86 4.52
N LEU A 61 5.33 6.68 4.65
CA LEU A 61 5.61 7.74 3.69
C LEU A 61 7.11 7.98 3.54
N ASN A 62 7.48 8.50 2.37
CA ASN A 62 8.83 8.98 2.11
C ASN A 62 8.95 10.47 2.43
N HIS A 63 10.13 10.88 2.85
CA HIS A 63 10.51 12.28 2.87
C HIS A 63 10.52 12.83 1.45
N VAL A 64 9.84 13.95 1.24
CA VAL A 64 9.85 14.67 -0.03
C VAL A 64 10.70 15.94 0.19
N PRO A 65 11.82 16.10 -0.50
CA PRO A 65 12.61 17.33 -0.42
C PRO A 65 11.72 18.54 -0.69
N ASP A 66 11.82 19.57 0.14
CA ASP A 66 10.98 20.79 0.12
C ASP A 66 9.47 20.55 0.32
N GLY A 67 9.08 19.33 0.68
CA GLY A 67 7.70 18.97 1.01
C GLY A 67 7.35 19.41 2.43
N LEU A 68 6.49 20.42 2.60
CA LEU A 68 6.16 21.01 3.90
C LEU A 68 5.68 19.97 4.92
N VAL A 69 4.66 19.19 4.56
CA VAL A 69 4.06 18.22 5.52
C VAL A 69 4.94 16.98 5.75
N SER A 70 5.67 16.50 4.73
CA SER A 70 6.58 15.37 4.94
C SER A 70 7.75 15.77 5.84
N THR A 71 8.34 16.96 5.64
CA THR A 71 9.39 17.48 6.52
C THR A 71 8.88 17.64 7.94
N TYR A 72 7.70 18.27 8.12
CA TYR A 72 7.05 18.36 9.43
C TYR A 72 6.93 17.00 10.12
N LEU A 73 6.41 15.97 9.41
CA LEU A 73 6.26 14.63 9.99
C LEU A 73 7.60 13.98 10.36
N PHE A 74 8.65 14.22 9.57
CA PHE A 74 9.99 13.69 9.85
C PHE A 74 10.71 14.37 11.00
N ASP A 75 10.35 15.61 11.33
CA ASP A 75 10.90 16.36 12.48
C ASP A 75 10.21 16.01 13.81
N LEU A 76 9.08 15.29 13.79
CA LEU A 76 8.32 14.92 14.97
C LEU A 76 9.07 13.97 15.89
N LYS A 77 8.85 14.15 17.18
CA LYS A 77 9.39 13.32 18.26
C LYS A 77 8.29 12.50 18.94
N PRO A 78 8.63 11.37 19.57
CA PRO A 78 7.67 10.65 20.38
C PRO A 78 7.01 11.58 21.43
N GLY A 79 5.67 11.57 21.44
CA GLY A 79 4.87 12.45 22.30
C GLY A 79 4.30 13.70 21.62
N ASP A 80 4.82 14.08 20.45
CA ASP A 80 4.25 15.20 19.70
C ASP A 80 2.84 14.88 19.18
N GLU A 81 2.01 15.92 19.10
CA GLU A 81 0.64 15.83 18.61
C GLU A 81 0.56 16.28 17.15
N VAL A 82 -0.29 15.60 16.39
CA VAL A 82 -0.54 15.88 14.97
C VAL A 82 -2.03 16.08 14.74
N LYS A 83 -2.41 17.18 14.12
CA LYS A 83 -3.79 17.41 13.69
C LYS A 83 -4.08 16.62 12.41
N ILE A 84 -5.16 15.85 12.44
CA ILE A 84 -5.62 15.07 11.29
C ILE A 84 -7.10 15.31 11.03
N HIS A 85 -7.52 15.10 9.78
CA HIS A 85 -8.94 14.93 9.46
C HIS A 85 -9.34 13.46 9.56
N GLU A 86 -10.65 13.22 9.68
CA GLU A 86 -11.22 11.86 9.70
C GLU A 86 -10.81 11.05 8.45
N PRO A 87 -10.78 9.71 8.58
CA PRO A 87 -10.48 8.84 7.45
C PRO A 87 -11.47 9.00 6.30
N LEU A 88 -10.93 9.14 5.09
CA LEU A 88 -11.68 9.31 3.84
C LEU A 88 -11.14 8.37 2.75
N GLY A 89 -11.86 8.26 1.64
CA GLY A 89 -11.43 7.54 0.44
C GLY A 89 -12.25 6.29 0.13
N TYR A 90 -12.21 5.91 -1.13
CA TYR A 90 -12.95 4.78 -1.71
C TYR A 90 -12.03 3.69 -2.28
N PHE A 91 -10.74 3.81 -2.05
CA PHE A 91 -9.76 2.80 -2.44
C PHE A 91 -9.74 1.67 -1.41
N THR A 92 -10.84 0.95 -1.32
CA THR A 92 -11.09 -0.11 -0.34
C THR A 92 -11.42 -1.43 -1.03
N LEU A 93 -11.32 -2.54 -0.29
CA LEU A 93 -11.69 -3.85 -0.79
C LEU A 93 -13.18 -3.90 -1.12
N ARG A 94 -13.51 -4.51 -2.24
CA ARG A 94 -14.89 -4.78 -2.64
C ARG A 94 -15.48 -5.95 -1.89
N HIS A 95 -16.78 -5.87 -1.68
CA HIS A 95 -17.57 -6.95 -1.10
C HIS A 95 -18.70 -7.38 -2.06
N PRO A 96 -18.98 -8.69 -2.20
CA PRO A 96 -18.25 -9.81 -1.59
C PRO A 96 -16.82 -9.93 -2.12
N ALA A 97 -15.94 -10.49 -1.29
CA ALA A 97 -14.53 -10.68 -1.66
C ALA A 97 -14.42 -11.62 -2.87
N ARG A 98 -13.58 -11.22 -3.84
CA ARG A 98 -13.22 -11.98 -5.02
C ARG A 98 -11.74 -12.33 -4.99
N ARG A 99 -11.30 -13.16 -5.93
CA ARG A 99 -9.88 -13.28 -6.25
C ARG A 99 -9.32 -11.89 -6.56
N ALA A 100 -8.17 -11.57 -5.99
CA ALA A 100 -7.62 -10.23 -6.13
C ALA A 100 -6.11 -10.26 -6.41
N VAL A 101 -5.67 -9.35 -7.28
CA VAL A 101 -4.25 -9.06 -7.53
C VAL A 101 -3.98 -7.63 -7.11
N PHE A 102 -2.97 -7.47 -6.26
CA PHE A 102 -2.48 -6.18 -5.77
C PHE A 102 -1.15 -5.88 -6.44
N ILE A 103 -1.01 -4.72 -7.06
CA ILE A 103 0.21 -4.28 -7.75
C ILE A 103 0.65 -2.96 -7.15
N ALA A 104 1.78 -2.97 -6.44
CA ALA A 104 2.32 -1.80 -5.74
C ALA A 104 3.73 -1.46 -6.18
N THR A 105 4.12 -0.18 -6.04
CA THR A 105 5.51 0.27 -6.04
C THR A 105 5.76 1.26 -4.92
N GLY A 106 6.93 1.15 -4.27
CA GLY A 106 7.36 2.05 -3.21
C GLY A 106 6.34 2.17 -2.08
N THR A 107 6.06 3.40 -1.63
CA THR A 107 5.09 3.68 -0.57
C THR A 107 3.63 3.41 -0.95
N GLY A 108 3.34 3.11 -2.24
CA GLY A 108 2.03 2.59 -2.66
C GLY A 108 1.65 1.25 -2.03
N ILE A 109 2.58 0.61 -1.32
CA ILE A 109 2.31 -0.57 -0.49
C ILE A 109 1.47 -0.25 0.77
N ALA A 110 1.43 1.01 1.23
CA ALA A 110 0.79 1.40 2.48
C ALA A 110 -0.69 0.99 2.57
N PRO A 111 -1.59 1.39 1.64
CA PRO A 111 -2.99 0.98 1.69
C PRO A 111 -3.14 -0.55 1.55
N PHE A 112 -2.26 -1.21 0.80
CA PHE A 112 -2.30 -2.66 0.64
C PHE A 112 -1.90 -3.39 1.91
N ARG A 113 -0.92 -2.88 2.66
CA ARG A 113 -0.58 -3.44 3.97
C ARG A 113 -1.80 -3.44 4.89
N SER A 114 -2.50 -2.30 4.98
CA SER A 114 -3.74 -2.18 5.74
C SER A 114 -4.79 -3.21 5.32
N MET A 115 -5.06 -3.30 4.00
CA MET A 115 -6.05 -4.23 3.45
C MET A 115 -5.66 -5.69 3.67
N LEU A 116 -4.43 -6.07 3.38
CA LEU A 116 -3.98 -7.46 3.38
C LEU A 116 -3.87 -8.02 4.79
N LEU A 117 -3.32 -7.27 5.75
CA LEU A 117 -3.23 -7.69 7.14
C LEU A 117 -4.61 -7.82 7.80
N ASP A 118 -5.58 -6.97 7.42
CA ASP A 118 -6.94 -7.08 7.93
C ASP A 118 -7.73 -8.23 7.26
N HIS A 119 -7.52 -8.48 5.96
CA HIS A 119 -8.39 -9.32 5.14
C HIS A 119 -7.90 -10.75 4.95
N VAL A 120 -6.60 -10.98 4.66
CA VAL A 120 -6.05 -12.31 4.35
C VAL A 120 -6.39 -13.36 5.43
N PRO A 121 -6.30 -13.05 6.75
CA PRO A 121 -6.66 -14.00 7.79
C PRO A 121 -8.14 -14.41 7.82
N ARG A 122 -9.01 -13.68 7.12
CA ARG A 122 -10.47 -13.82 7.18
C ARG A 122 -11.09 -14.26 5.86
N THR A 123 -10.29 -14.43 4.81
CA THR A 123 -10.78 -14.72 3.46
C THR A 123 -10.25 -16.02 2.89
N LYS A 124 -11.01 -16.62 1.96
CA LYS A 124 -10.61 -17.84 1.24
C LYS A 124 -10.19 -17.57 -0.21
N PRO A 125 -10.75 -16.55 -0.93
CA PRO A 125 -10.35 -16.30 -2.32
C PRO A 125 -8.85 -16.03 -2.42
N PRO A 126 -8.17 -16.56 -3.45
CA PRO A 126 -6.74 -16.32 -3.65
C PRO A 126 -6.40 -14.85 -3.84
N ILE A 127 -5.30 -14.42 -3.22
CA ILE A 127 -4.77 -13.07 -3.29
C ILE A 127 -3.30 -13.13 -3.71
N THR A 128 -2.91 -12.33 -4.69
CA THR A 128 -1.50 -12.14 -5.07
C THR A 128 -1.10 -10.69 -4.86
N LEU A 129 0.04 -10.46 -4.19
CA LEU A 129 0.69 -9.16 -4.09
C LEU A 129 1.95 -9.16 -4.97
N LEU A 130 1.95 -8.37 -6.04
CA LEU A 130 3.12 -8.02 -6.84
C LEU A 130 3.65 -6.68 -6.36
N PHE A 131 4.86 -6.69 -5.78
CA PHE A 131 5.45 -5.48 -5.20
C PHE A 131 6.80 -5.17 -5.83
N GLY A 132 6.88 -4.03 -6.53
CA GLY A 132 8.07 -3.58 -7.24
C GLY A 132 8.82 -2.48 -6.51
N VAL A 133 10.14 -2.63 -6.44
CA VAL A 133 11.04 -1.63 -5.86
C VAL A 133 12.30 -1.48 -6.70
N ARG A 134 13.11 -0.48 -6.38
CA ARG A 134 14.37 -0.25 -7.08
C ARG A 134 15.48 -1.18 -6.58
N CYS A 135 15.68 -1.25 -5.27
CA CYS A 135 16.70 -2.02 -4.58
C CYS A 135 16.07 -2.80 -3.43
N GLU A 136 16.77 -3.78 -2.86
CA GLU A 136 16.26 -4.67 -1.80
C GLU A 136 15.83 -3.91 -0.53
N GLU A 137 16.55 -2.84 -0.18
CA GLU A 137 16.22 -1.99 0.97
C GLU A 137 14.83 -1.34 0.85
N GLY A 138 14.35 -1.16 -0.38
CA GLY A 138 13.02 -0.64 -0.67
C GLY A 138 11.89 -1.65 -0.51
N LEU A 139 12.16 -2.94 -0.22
CA LEU A 139 11.13 -3.96 0.04
C LEU A 139 10.48 -3.74 1.41
N LEU A 140 9.69 -2.66 1.51
CA LEU A 140 8.99 -2.28 2.73
C LEU A 140 8.13 -3.43 3.23
N TYR A 141 8.20 -3.71 4.54
CA TYR A 141 7.42 -4.77 5.20
C TYR A 141 7.63 -6.19 4.66
N ARG A 142 8.79 -6.46 4.00
CA ARG A 142 9.10 -7.76 3.39
C ARG A 142 8.83 -8.92 4.31
N ALA A 143 9.39 -8.91 5.53
CA ALA A 143 9.25 -10.01 6.50
C ALA A 143 7.77 -10.25 6.91
N GLU A 144 6.94 -9.18 6.97
CA GLU A 144 5.51 -9.33 7.27
C GLU A 144 4.77 -10.06 6.14
N PHE A 145 5.04 -9.71 4.88
CA PHE A 145 4.38 -10.36 3.74
C PHE A 145 4.90 -11.77 3.48
N GLU A 146 6.19 -12.04 3.72
CA GLU A 146 6.74 -13.39 3.67
C GLU A 146 6.10 -14.29 4.75
N LYS A 147 5.96 -13.77 5.98
CA LYS A 147 5.26 -14.47 7.06
C LYS A 147 3.78 -14.71 6.70
N LEU A 148 3.09 -13.70 6.19
CA LEU A 148 1.69 -13.83 5.78
C LEU A 148 1.52 -14.91 4.69
N ALA A 149 2.44 -14.97 3.72
CA ALA A 149 2.42 -15.99 2.67
C ALA A 149 2.73 -17.41 3.21
N ALA A 150 3.56 -17.52 4.23
CA ALA A 150 3.85 -18.81 4.88
C ALA A 150 2.66 -19.32 5.72
N GLU A 151 1.91 -18.40 6.37
CA GLU A 151 0.78 -18.75 7.22
C GLU A 151 -0.52 -19.01 6.43
N TYR A 152 -0.70 -18.33 5.28
CA TYR A 152 -1.94 -18.37 4.49
C TYR A 152 -1.67 -18.80 3.05
N PRO A 153 -1.87 -20.08 2.69
CA PRO A 153 -1.64 -20.60 1.33
C PRO A 153 -2.46 -19.93 0.23
N SER A 154 -3.53 -19.22 0.60
CA SER A 154 -4.32 -18.40 -0.32
C SER A 154 -3.67 -17.06 -0.67
N PHE A 155 -2.60 -16.67 0.03
CA PHE A 155 -1.86 -15.44 -0.22
C PHE A 155 -0.50 -15.74 -0.85
N ARG A 156 -0.18 -15.04 -1.95
CA ARG A 156 1.09 -15.14 -2.65
C ARG A 156 1.78 -13.77 -2.68
N PHE A 157 3.03 -13.72 -2.29
CA PHE A 157 3.88 -12.53 -2.32
C PHE A 157 4.92 -12.65 -3.43
N LEU A 158 4.93 -11.68 -4.36
CA LEU A 158 5.83 -11.60 -5.52
C LEU A 158 6.61 -10.28 -5.51
N PRO A 159 7.74 -10.21 -4.79
CA PRO A 159 8.61 -9.04 -4.87
C PRO A 159 9.41 -9.04 -6.17
N THR A 160 9.54 -7.87 -6.82
CA THR A 160 10.40 -7.66 -7.99
C THR A 160 11.29 -6.45 -7.81
N ILE A 161 12.55 -6.54 -8.26
CA ILE A 161 13.57 -5.51 -8.06
C ILE A 161 14.17 -5.10 -9.40
N THR A 162 14.22 -3.79 -9.67
CA THR A 162 14.79 -3.29 -10.94
C THR A 162 16.31 -3.19 -10.95
N ARG A 163 16.94 -3.07 -9.79
CA ARG A 163 18.40 -3.02 -9.60
C ARG A 163 18.81 -3.97 -8.47
N PRO A 164 18.69 -5.28 -8.69
CA PRO A 164 18.99 -6.25 -7.65
C PRO A 164 20.48 -6.36 -7.37
N ASN A 165 20.82 -6.74 -6.13
CA ASN A 165 22.16 -7.22 -5.81
C ASN A 165 22.40 -8.58 -6.48
N PRO A 166 23.68 -8.98 -6.69
CA PRO A 166 24.02 -10.28 -7.30
C PRO A 166 23.49 -11.51 -6.55
N SER A 167 23.18 -11.35 -5.25
CA SER A 167 22.60 -12.41 -4.40
C SER A 167 21.09 -12.56 -4.55
N TRP A 168 20.43 -11.64 -5.24
CA TRP A 168 18.98 -11.70 -5.43
C TRP A 168 18.57 -12.84 -6.37
N THR A 169 17.66 -13.70 -5.92
CA THR A 169 17.16 -14.86 -6.69
C THR A 169 15.67 -14.73 -7.09
N GLY A 170 15.02 -13.64 -6.68
CA GLY A 170 13.61 -13.38 -6.99
C GLY A 170 13.41 -12.72 -8.36
N LEU A 171 12.20 -12.22 -8.61
CA LEU A 171 11.85 -11.55 -9.86
C LEU A 171 12.69 -10.26 -10.05
N THR A 172 13.05 -9.99 -11.30
CA THR A 172 13.82 -8.79 -11.68
C THR A 172 13.08 -7.98 -12.73
N GLY A 173 13.17 -6.65 -12.64
CA GLY A 173 12.50 -5.75 -13.56
C GLY A 173 11.31 -5.01 -12.94
N ARG A 174 10.55 -4.34 -13.78
CA ARG A 174 9.38 -3.56 -13.35
C ARG A 174 8.16 -4.46 -13.18
N VAL A 175 7.19 -4.04 -12.36
CA VAL A 175 5.93 -4.77 -12.13
C VAL A 175 5.16 -5.08 -13.42
N GLN A 176 5.26 -4.21 -14.44
CA GLN A 176 4.60 -4.43 -15.73
C GLN A 176 5.05 -5.74 -16.41
N SER A 177 6.32 -6.14 -16.23
CA SER A 177 6.87 -7.37 -16.81
C SER A 177 6.37 -8.65 -16.11
N HIS A 178 5.75 -8.52 -14.93
CA HIS A 178 5.34 -9.63 -14.07
C HIS A 178 3.82 -9.70 -13.84
N ILE A 179 3.04 -9.00 -14.67
CA ILE A 179 1.56 -9.07 -14.58
C ILE A 179 1.06 -10.49 -14.82
N ASP A 180 1.66 -11.21 -15.77
CA ASP A 180 1.26 -12.59 -16.08
C ASP A 180 1.64 -13.53 -14.93
N ASP A 181 2.79 -13.32 -14.27
CA ASP A 181 3.17 -14.06 -13.05
C ASP A 181 2.17 -13.81 -11.91
N ALA A 182 1.70 -12.56 -11.76
CA ALA A 182 0.71 -12.22 -10.75
C ALA A 182 -0.67 -12.81 -11.04
N LEU A 183 -1.01 -13.00 -12.31
CA LEU A 183 -2.26 -13.60 -12.77
C LEU A 183 -2.19 -15.13 -12.91
N ALA A 184 -1.03 -15.77 -12.74
CA ALA A 184 -0.82 -17.19 -13.00
C ALA A 184 -1.76 -18.16 -12.23
N LEU A 185 -2.34 -17.71 -11.11
CA LEU A 185 -3.35 -18.48 -10.37
C LEU A 185 -4.79 -18.27 -10.91
N CYS A 186 -4.95 -17.46 -11.96
CA CYS A 186 -6.24 -17.16 -12.57
C CYS A 186 -6.35 -17.92 -13.90
N ALA A 187 -7.30 -18.84 -14.01
CA ALA A 187 -7.60 -19.43 -15.31
C ALA A 187 -8.12 -18.34 -16.27
N PRO A 188 -7.86 -18.43 -17.58
CA PRO A 188 -8.29 -17.41 -18.56
C PRO A 188 -9.79 -17.12 -18.55
N ASP A 189 -10.62 -18.11 -18.29
CA ASP A 189 -12.07 -18.01 -18.17
C ASP A 189 -12.52 -17.37 -16.83
N GLU A 190 -11.63 -17.28 -15.84
CA GLU A 190 -11.90 -16.67 -14.53
C GLU A 190 -11.56 -15.17 -14.46
N ILE A 191 -10.96 -14.59 -15.52
CA ILE A 191 -10.56 -13.16 -15.54
C ILE A 191 -11.72 -12.23 -15.14
N SER A 192 -12.96 -12.56 -15.52
CA SER A 192 -14.16 -11.78 -15.15
C SER A 192 -14.40 -11.70 -13.64
N ASN A 193 -13.85 -12.62 -12.84
CA ASN A 193 -13.99 -12.71 -11.39
C ASN A 193 -12.76 -12.23 -10.60
N VAL A 194 -11.82 -11.57 -11.28
CA VAL A 194 -10.61 -11.03 -10.65
C VAL A 194 -10.71 -9.53 -10.52
N ASP A 195 -10.48 -9.00 -9.33
CA ASP A 195 -10.28 -7.57 -9.10
C ASP A 195 -8.78 -7.26 -9.01
N VAL A 196 -8.33 -6.20 -9.68
CA VAL A 196 -6.93 -5.78 -9.67
C VAL A 196 -6.83 -4.40 -9.01
N TYR A 197 -6.07 -4.34 -7.91
CA TYR A 197 -5.80 -3.13 -7.16
C TYR A 197 -4.40 -2.62 -7.52
N VAL A 198 -4.26 -1.36 -7.90
CA VAL A 198 -2.99 -0.78 -8.34
C VAL A 198 -2.71 0.50 -7.56
N CYS A 199 -1.55 0.59 -6.89
CA CYS A 199 -1.17 1.79 -6.14
C CYS A 199 0.32 2.11 -6.30
N GLY A 200 0.64 3.37 -6.52
CA GLY A 200 2.00 3.89 -6.67
C GLY A 200 2.07 5.11 -7.58
N LEU A 201 3.26 5.41 -8.11
CA LEU A 201 3.48 6.56 -8.97
C LEU A 201 2.57 6.54 -10.21
N LYS A 202 2.10 7.72 -10.61
CA LYS A 202 1.14 7.92 -11.71
C LYS A 202 1.52 7.15 -12.97
N GLU A 203 2.77 7.25 -13.42
CA GLU A 203 3.24 6.57 -14.64
C GLU A 203 3.10 5.04 -14.53
N MET A 204 3.53 4.45 -13.40
CA MET A 204 3.40 3.01 -13.17
C MET A 204 1.94 2.58 -13.19
N VAL A 205 1.05 3.32 -12.53
CA VAL A 205 -0.38 3.01 -12.49
C VAL A 205 -1.00 3.09 -13.89
N ASP A 206 -0.64 4.09 -14.69
CA ASP A 206 -1.17 4.25 -16.04
C ASP A 206 -0.68 3.13 -16.98
N ASP A 207 0.58 2.73 -16.90
CA ASP A 207 1.15 1.63 -17.66
C ASP A 207 0.49 0.30 -17.30
N VAL A 208 0.41 -0.03 -16.00
CA VAL A 208 -0.25 -1.28 -15.54
C VAL A 208 -1.71 -1.33 -16.00
N ARG A 209 -2.43 -0.21 -15.90
CA ARG A 209 -3.83 -0.15 -16.37
C ARG A 209 -3.96 -0.37 -17.88
N LYS A 210 -3.01 0.12 -18.67
CA LYS A 210 -2.96 -0.12 -20.12
C LYS A 210 -2.73 -1.60 -20.42
N GLU A 211 -1.76 -2.21 -19.73
CA GLU A 211 -1.44 -3.61 -19.86
C GLU A 211 -2.59 -4.54 -19.42
N LEU A 212 -3.28 -4.23 -18.33
CA LEU A 212 -4.45 -5.01 -17.89
C LEU A 212 -5.60 -4.92 -18.88
N LYS A 213 -5.85 -3.75 -19.48
CA LYS A 213 -6.89 -3.59 -20.50
C LYS A 213 -6.57 -4.38 -21.78
N SER A 214 -5.31 -4.45 -22.20
CA SER A 214 -4.92 -5.27 -23.35
C SER A 214 -5.14 -6.77 -23.12
N ARG A 215 -5.17 -7.20 -21.83
CA ARG A 215 -5.49 -8.57 -21.39
C ARG A 215 -6.99 -8.81 -21.17
N GLY A 216 -7.86 -7.86 -21.53
CA GLY A 216 -9.30 -8.01 -21.43
C GLY A 216 -9.94 -7.56 -20.10
N PHE A 217 -9.17 -7.01 -19.15
CA PHE A 217 -9.75 -6.46 -17.93
C PHE A 217 -10.60 -5.23 -18.21
N THR A 218 -11.80 -5.21 -17.65
CA THR A 218 -12.70 -4.05 -17.72
C THR A 218 -12.27 -2.94 -16.76
N ARG A 219 -12.74 -1.71 -17.01
CA ARG A 219 -12.50 -0.57 -16.09
C ARG A 219 -13.02 -0.82 -14.67
N LYS A 220 -14.09 -1.62 -14.55
CA LYS A 220 -14.70 -1.94 -13.25
C LYS A 220 -13.84 -2.86 -12.39
N GLN A 221 -12.99 -3.67 -13.02
CA GLN A 221 -12.10 -4.61 -12.32
C GLN A 221 -10.79 -3.98 -11.88
N ILE A 222 -10.42 -2.81 -12.45
CA ILE A 222 -9.15 -2.14 -12.17
C ILE A 222 -9.43 -0.98 -11.21
N ILE A 223 -9.14 -1.20 -9.94
CA ILE A 223 -9.26 -0.25 -8.85
C ILE A 223 -7.87 0.34 -8.59
N TYR A 224 -7.73 1.66 -8.57
CA TYR A 224 -6.40 2.24 -8.46
C TYR A 224 -6.36 3.54 -7.69
N GLU A 225 -5.20 3.81 -7.09
CA GLU A 225 -4.83 5.10 -6.49
C GLU A 225 -3.47 5.52 -7.03
N LYS A 226 -3.31 6.82 -7.33
CA LYS A 226 -2.08 7.39 -7.87
C LYS A 226 -1.43 8.29 -6.85
N TYR A 227 -0.14 8.10 -6.64
CA TYR A 227 0.71 9.02 -5.90
C TYR A 227 1.45 9.96 -6.86
N ASN A 228 1.58 11.22 -6.46
CA ASN A 228 2.30 12.26 -7.22
C ASN A 228 3.71 12.41 -6.70
#